data_bc22ae84a0339a0204f1454fe000665c
#
_entry.id   bc22ae84a0339a0204f1454fe000665c
#
_cell.length_a   1.000
_cell.length_b   1.000
_cell.length_c   1.000
_cell.angle_alpha   90.00
_cell.angle_beta   90.00
_cell.angle_gamma   90.00
#
_symmetry.space_group_name_H-M   'P 1'
#
loop_
_entity.id
_entity.type
_entity.pdbx_description
1 polymer ?
#
loop_
_entity_poly.entity_id
_entity_poly.type
_entity_poly.pdbx_seq_one_letter_code
_entity_poly.pdbx_strand_id
1 'polypeptide(L)'
;MGGVIGAVILLALTLFLRERAQRQTRPMPAGLQADISLPFAAQWTLYHNPFSLCSKKIRVCLAEYGVAYDSVAIDLIETGSYQNISREFLKVNPAATVPVLLHNAHPVYESHEQLNYVAAVVDQTGLLVPQDPQLRQVMDAWVYKTSLL
;
A
#
# COMPACT_ATOMS: atom_id res chain seq x y z
N MET A 1 -39.03 31.21 4.36
CA MET A 1 -38.13 30.62 3.34
C MET A 1 -36.64 30.73 3.70
N GLY A 2 -36.11 31.80 4.31
CA GLY A 2 -34.70 31.92 4.63
C GLY A 2 -34.11 30.90 5.62
N GLY A 3 -34.91 30.47 6.62
CA GLY A 3 -34.45 29.47 7.59
C GLY A 3 -34.19 28.08 7.03
N VAL A 4 -34.97 27.63 6.08
CA VAL A 4 -34.80 26.31 5.43
C VAL A 4 -33.57 26.30 4.53
N ILE A 5 -33.34 27.37 3.78
CA ILE A 5 -32.16 27.53 2.93
C ILE A 5 -30.89 27.54 3.78
N GLY A 6 -30.88 28.27 4.90
CA GLY A 6 -29.76 28.29 5.83
C GLY A 6 -29.44 26.92 6.43
N ALA A 7 -30.45 26.16 6.82
CA ALA A 7 -30.29 24.80 7.34
C ALA A 7 -29.72 23.83 6.29
N VAL A 8 -30.16 23.90 5.03
CA VAL A 8 -29.65 23.08 3.94
C VAL A 8 -28.18 23.39 3.65
N ILE A 9 -27.80 24.68 3.61
CA ILE A 9 -26.41 25.10 3.39
C ILE A 9 -25.50 24.61 4.54
N LEU A 10 -25.95 24.74 5.78
CA LEU A 10 -25.19 24.27 6.94
C LEU A 10 -24.99 22.76 6.92
N LEU A 11 -26.03 22.00 6.57
CA LEU A 11 -25.96 20.55 6.43
C LEU A 11 -24.98 20.16 5.31
N ALA A 12 -25.07 20.79 4.14
CA ALA A 12 -24.19 20.53 3.02
C ALA A 12 -22.72 20.83 3.37
N LEU A 13 -22.46 21.95 4.04
CA LEU A 13 -21.12 22.33 4.50
C LEU A 13 -20.58 21.31 5.53
N THR A 14 -21.41 20.89 6.47
CA THR A 14 -21.02 19.89 7.48
C THR A 14 -20.69 18.56 6.84
N LEU A 15 -21.48 18.10 5.88
CA LEU A 15 -21.23 16.88 5.12
C LEU A 15 -19.96 16.99 4.29
N PHE A 16 -19.74 18.12 3.63
CA PHE A 16 -18.51 18.39 2.86
C PHE A 16 -17.25 18.39 3.74
N LEU A 17 -17.30 19.08 4.87
CA LEU A 17 -16.16 19.11 5.80
C LEU A 17 -15.86 17.73 6.39
N ARG A 18 -16.91 16.97 6.72
CA ARG A 18 -16.77 15.58 7.19
C ARG A 18 -16.15 14.68 6.11
N GLU A 19 -16.62 14.80 4.87
CA GLU A 19 -16.07 14.05 3.73
C GLU A 19 -14.59 14.38 3.51
N ARG A 20 -14.26 15.67 3.50
CA ARG A 20 -12.88 16.14 3.36
C ARG A 20 -11.98 15.62 4.49
N ALA A 21 -12.44 15.65 5.73
CA ALA A 21 -11.69 15.14 6.88
C ALA A 21 -11.43 13.63 6.79
N GLN A 22 -12.37 12.86 6.23
CA GLN A 22 -12.25 11.40 6.07
C GLN A 22 -11.35 10.98 4.91
N ARG A 23 -11.02 11.89 3.98
CA ARG A 23 -10.13 11.64 2.83
C ARG A 23 -8.75 12.28 2.99
N GLN A 24 -8.37 12.67 4.19
CA GLN A 24 -7.01 13.16 4.44
C GLN A 24 -6.02 12.02 4.40
N THR A 25 -5.00 12.17 3.57
CA THR A 25 -3.87 11.24 3.52
C THR A 25 -2.86 11.56 4.62
N ARG A 26 -2.17 10.55 5.10
CA ARG A 26 -1.06 10.69 6.04
C ARG A 26 0.04 9.68 5.72
N PRO A 27 1.32 10.01 5.92
CA PRO A 27 2.40 9.07 5.73
C PRO A 27 2.24 7.88 6.68
N MET A 28 2.66 6.72 6.21
CA MET A 28 2.71 5.49 7.00
C MET A 28 4.17 5.06 7.16
N PRO A 29 4.54 4.47 8.30
CA PRO A 29 5.85 3.88 8.47
C PRO A 29 6.10 2.79 7.44
N ALA A 30 7.32 2.69 6.91
CA ALA A 30 7.72 1.64 6.00
C ALA A 30 7.81 0.28 6.71
N GLY A 31 7.66 -0.81 5.96
CA GLY A 31 7.76 -2.18 6.47
C GLY A 31 6.49 -2.74 7.09
N LEU A 32 6.64 -3.84 7.83
CA LEU A 32 5.54 -4.56 8.47
C LEU A 32 4.94 -3.77 9.63
N GLN A 33 3.61 -3.64 9.63
CA GLN A 33 2.84 -3.06 10.72
C GLN A 33 2.10 -4.18 11.48
N ALA A 34 2.76 -4.79 12.43
CA ALA A 34 2.22 -5.93 13.18
C ALA A 34 1.08 -5.55 14.14
N ASP A 35 0.96 -4.28 14.50
CA ASP A 35 -0.11 -3.71 15.33
C ASP A 35 -1.39 -3.37 14.55
N ILE A 36 -1.32 -3.38 13.22
CA ILE A 36 -2.47 -3.17 12.34
C ILE A 36 -2.98 -4.52 11.85
N SER A 37 -4.26 -4.79 12.05
CA SER A 37 -4.94 -5.96 11.49
C SER A 37 -6.06 -5.51 10.56
N LEU A 38 -6.00 -5.97 9.31
CA LEU A 38 -6.96 -5.66 8.25
C LEU A 38 -7.74 -6.92 7.87
N PRO A 39 -8.98 -6.79 7.38
CA PRO A 39 -9.69 -7.94 6.81
C PRO A 39 -8.87 -8.58 5.69
N PHE A 40 -8.76 -9.90 5.70
CA PHE A 40 -8.06 -10.68 4.68
C PHE A 40 -8.79 -11.98 4.38
N ALA A 41 -8.62 -12.50 3.18
CA ALA A 41 -9.21 -13.77 2.74
C ALA A 41 -8.13 -14.83 2.47
N ALA A 42 -6.91 -14.42 2.13
CA ALA A 42 -5.77 -15.28 1.85
C ALA A 42 -4.57 -14.93 2.71
N GLN A 43 -3.64 -15.87 2.87
CA GLN A 43 -2.39 -15.64 3.59
C GLN A 43 -1.65 -14.41 3.04
N TRP A 44 -1.63 -14.26 1.71
CA TRP A 44 -1.08 -13.10 1.03
C TRP A 44 -2.16 -12.38 0.23
N THR A 45 -2.25 -11.06 0.36
CA THR A 45 -3.13 -10.21 -0.45
C THR A 45 -2.33 -9.02 -0.95
N LEU A 46 -2.41 -8.72 -2.24
CA LEU A 46 -1.72 -7.58 -2.85
C LEU A 46 -2.74 -6.57 -3.40
N TYR A 47 -2.78 -5.41 -2.79
CA TYR A 47 -3.43 -4.23 -3.36
C TYR A 47 -2.46 -3.55 -4.31
N HIS A 48 -2.81 -3.48 -5.59
CA HIS A 48 -1.88 -3.02 -6.62
C HIS A 48 -2.58 -2.28 -7.75
N ASN A 49 -1.78 -1.56 -8.54
CA ASN A 49 -2.24 -1.00 -9.80
C ASN A 49 -1.42 -1.60 -10.97
N PRO A 50 -2.05 -1.95 -12.10
CA PRO A 50 -1.36 -2.58 -13.24
C PRO A 50 -0.23 -1.74 -13.82
N PHE A 51 -0.37 -0.41 -13.82
CA PHE A 51 0.61 0.52 -14.41
C PHE A 51 1.69 0.98 -13.41
N SER A 52 1.47 0.82 -12.11
CA SER A 52 2.46 1.16 -11.08
C SER A 52 3.71 0.29 -11.18
N LEU A 53 4.87 0.91 -11.38
CA LEU A 53 6.17 0.22 -11.38
C LEU A 53 6.46 -0.44 -10.03
N CYS A 54 6.13 0.23 -8.94
CA CYS A 54 6.27 -0.34 -7.60
C CYS A 54 5.41 -1.59 -7.41
N SER A 55 4.17 -1.59 -7.93
CA SER A 55 3.31 -2.78 -7.92
C SER A 55 3.85 -3.90 -8.80
N LYS A 56 4.46 -3.56 -9.97
CA LYS A 56 5.10 -4.56 -10.84
C LYS A 56 6.25 -5.27 -10.13
N LYS A 57 7.09 -4.55 -9.39
CA LYS A 57 8.18 -5.16 -8.60
C LYS A 57 7.67 -6.27 -7.70
N ILE A 58 6.60 -6.00 -6.95
CA ILE A 58 6.06 -6.98 -6.00
C ILE A 58 5.42 -8.15 -6.72
N ARG A 59 4.66 -7.93 -7.80
CA ARG A 59 4.09 -9.02 -8.60
C ARG A 59 5.16 -9.95 -9.16
N VAL A 60 6.25 -9.39 -9.69
CA VAL A 60 7.38 -10.18 -10.18
C VAL A 60 8.01 -10.98 -9.05
N CYS A 61 8.29 -10.34 -7.92
CA CYS A 61 8.89 -11.00 -6.76
C CYS A 61 8.03 -12.20 -6.28
N LEU A 62 6.72 -11.99 -6.09
CA LEU A 62 5.81 -13.05 -5.68
C LEU A 62 5.74 -14.19 -6.70
N ALA A 63 5.77 -13.86 -8.00
CA ALA A 63 5.77 -14.86 -9.07
C ALA A 63 7.07 -15.68 -9.10
N GLU A 64 8.24 -15.05 -8.95
CA GLU A 64 9.54 -15.74 -8.92
C GLU A 64 9.64 -16.74 -7.75
N TYR A 65 9.05 -16.41 -6.61
CA TYR A 65 9.00 -17.32 -5.46
C TYR A 65 7.79 -18.26 -5.46
N GLY A 66 6.94 -18.22 -6.49
CA GLY A 66 5.75 -19.06 -6.56
C GLY A 66 4.73 -18.81 -5.44
N VAL A 67 4.72 -17.60 -4.88
CA VAL A 67 3.81 -17.22 -3.80
C VAL A 67 2.43 -16.92 -4.38
N ALA A 68 1.44 -17.72 -4.00
CA ALA A 68 0.05 -17.47 -4.32
C ALA A 68 -0.51 -16.32 -3.46
N TYR A 69 -1.26 -15.40 -4.06
CA TYR A 69 -1.85 -14.26 -3.38
C TYR A 69 -3.19 -13.85 -3.98
N ASP A 70 -4.05 -13.27 -3.17
CA ASP A 70 -5.25 -12.58 -3.64
C ASP A 70 -4.86 -11.22 -4.24
N SER A 71 -5.31 -10.98 -5.47
CA SER A 71 -5.00 -9.77 -6.23
C SER A 71 -6.16 -8.79 -6.16
N VAL A 72 -5.92 -7.60 -5.59
CA VAL A 72 -6.90 -6.51 -5.49
C VAL A 72 -6.42 -5.33 -6.31
N ALA A 73 -7.03 -5.11 -7.47
CA ALA A 73 -6.71 -3.98 -8.32
C ALA A 73 -7.26 -2.67 -7.73
N ILE A 74 -6.41 -1.64 -7.69
CA ILE A 74 -6.77 -0.28 -7.25
C ILE A 74 -6.59 0.65 -8.43
N ASP A 75 -7.69 1.24 -8.90
CA ASP A 75 -7.65 2.26 -9.94
C ASP A 75 -7.07 3.57 -9.36
N LEU A 76 -6.08 4.12 -10.04
CA LEU A 76 -5.48 5.41 -9.69
C LEU A 76 -6.15 6.53 -10.48
N ILE A 77 -5.94 6.54 -11.79
CA ILE A 77 -6.46 7.57 -12.69
C ILE A 77 -7.11 7.00 -13.96
N GLU A 78 -6.95 5.71 -14.21
CA GLU A 78 -7.26 5.07 -15.49
C GLU A 78 -8.73 5.20 -15.88
N THR A 79 -9.62 5.02 -14.90
CA THR A 79 -11.06 5.20 -15.11
C THR A 79 -11.58 6.53 -14.55
N GLY A 80 -10.71 7.32 -13.92
CA GLY A 80 -11.08 8.56 -13.23
C GLY A 80 -11.76 8.33 -11.87
N SER A 81 -11.75 7.09 -11.35
CA SER A 81 -12.39 6.80 -10.05
C SER A 81 -11.52 7.11 -8.85
N TYR A 82 -10.22 7.20 -9.02
CA TYR A 82 -9.26 7.55 -7.95
C TYR A 82 -9.47 6.73 -6.69
N GLN A 83 -9.55 5.40 -6.83
CA GLN A 83 -9.86 4.49 -5.73
C GLN A 83 -8.84 4.56 -4.59
N ASN A 84 -7.60 4.96 -4.89
CA ASN A 84 -6.55 5.12 -3.89
C ASN A 84 -6.86 6.18 -2.82
N ILE A 85 -7.75 7.14 -3.11
CA ILE A 85 -8.25 8.13 -2.15
C ILE A 85 -9.67 7.85 -1.69
N SER A 86 -10.22 6.67 -1.98
CA SER A 86 -11.49 6.24 -1.44
C SER A 86 -11.39 5.99 0.08
N ARG A 87 -12.49 6.12 0.79
CA ARG A 87 -12.53 5.85 2.23
C ARG A 87 -12.16 4.41 2.55
N GLU A 88 -12.53 3.49 1.69
CA GLU A 88 -12.27 2.06 1.82
C GLU A 88 -10.77 1.80 1.72
N PHE A 89 -10.11 2.34 0.70
CA PHE A 89 -8.68 2.12 0.53
C PHE A 89 -7.83 2.90 1.55
N LEU A 90 -8.26 4.09 1.98
CA LEU A 90 -7.59 4.83 3.04
C LEU A 90 -7.59 4.11 4.41
N LYS A 91 -8.48 3.14 4.63
CA LYS A 91 -8.41 2.23 5.79
C LYS A 91 -7.30 1.19 5.62
N VAL A 92 -7.01 0.79 4.38
CA VAL A 92 -5.93 -0.15 4.06
C VAL A 92 -4.58 0.57 4.06
N ASN A 93 -4.50 1.72 3.38
CA ASN A 93 -3.30 2.55 3.34
C ASN A 93 -3.65 4.04 3.44
N PRO A 94 -3.47 4.65 4.63
CA PRO A 94 -3.68 6.08 4.81
C PRO A 94 -2.77 6.98 3.95
N ALA A 95 -1.66 6.48 3.42
CA ALA A 95 -0.79 7.20 2.49
C ALA A 95 -1.34 7.27 1.06
N ALA A 96 -2.43 6.55 0.75
CA ALA A 96 -3.08 6.50 -0.57
C ALA A 96 -2.16 5.99 -1.70
N THR A 97 -1.13 5.24 -1.38
CA THR A 97 -0.16 4.68 -2.34
C THR A 97 -0.37 3.18 -2.56
N VAL A 98 0.03 2.70 -3.72
CA VAL A 98 0.13 1.27 -4.04
C VAL A 98 1.58 0.94 -4.43
N PRO A 99 2.04 -0.29 -4.16
CA PRO A 99 1.33 -1.45 -3.62
C PRO A 99 1.20 -1.44 -2.09
N VAL A 100 0.22 -2.21 -1.58
CA VAL A 100 0.18 -2.66 -0.20
C VAL A 100 0.16 -4.18 -0.20
N LEU A 101 1.09 -4.79 0.50
CA LEU A 101 1.14 -6.23 0.67
C LEU A 101 0.60 -6.58 2.05
N LEU A 102 -0.39 -7.46 2.14
CA LEU A 102 -0.82 -8.06 3.39
C LEU A 102 -0.23 -9.45 3.53
N HIS A 103 0.27 -9.76 4.71
CA HIS A 103 0.60 -11.11 5.14
C HIS A 103 -0.10 -11.41 6.47
N ASN A 104 -1.00 -12.41 6.46
CA ASN A 104 -1.81 -12.80 7.63
C ASN A 104 -2.50 -11.58 8.28
N ALA A 105 -3.18 -10.75 7.50
CA ALA A 105 -3.87 -9.53 7.92
C ALA A 105 -2.99 -8.30 8.19
N HIS A 106 -1.67 -8.45 8.31
CA HIS A 106 -0.78 -7.34 8.65
C HIS A 106 -0.24 -6.67 7.40
N PRO A 107 -0.39 -5.33 7.24
CA PRO A 107 0.11 -4.64 6.06
C PRO A 107 1.63 -4.42 6.14
N VAL A 108 2.25 -4.53 4.99
CA VAL A 108 3.64 -4.14 4.74
C VAL A 108 3.60 -2.97 3.77
N TYR A 109 4.11 -1.82 4.20
CA TYR A 109 4.15 -0.62 3.36
C TYR A 109 5.53 -0.41 2.77
N GLU A 110 5.61 0.40 1.73
CA GLU A 110 6.77 0.71 0.89
C GLU A 110 7.31 -0.49 0.11
N SER A 111 7.38 -0.35 -1.20
CA SER A 111 7.65 -1.48 -2.11
C SER A 111 9.04 -2.11 -1.93
N HIS A 112 10.04 -1.35 -1.50
CA HIS A 112 11.38 -1.89 -1.18
C HIS A 112 11.35 -2.74 0.10
N GLU A 113 10.61 -2.31 1.12
CA GLU A 113 10.42 -3.09 2.34
C GLU A 113 9.57 -4.34 2.10
N GLN A 114 8.60 -4.27 1.21
CA GLN A 114 7.82 -5.45 0.80
C GLN A 114 8.72 -6.50 0.17
N LEU A 115 9.68 -6.11 -0.70
CA LEU A 115 10.65 -7.04 -1.26
C LEU A 115 11.51 -7.69 -0.18
N ASN A 116 12.07 -6.89 0.74
CA ASN A 116 12.85 -7.38 1.87
C ASN A 116 12.03 -8.33 2.74
N TYR A 117 10.78 -8.00 3.01
CA TYR A 117 9.87 -8.81 3.81
C TYR A 117 9.55 -10.15 3.15
N VAL A 118 9.20 -10.15 1.85
CA VAL A 118 8.95 -11.39 1.11
C VAL A 118 10.20 -12.27 1.13
N ALA A 119 11.38 -11.69 0.84
CA ALA A 119 12.63 -12.44 0.91
C ALA A 119 12.88 -13.05 2.30
N ALA A 120 12.65 -12.29 3.37
CA ALA A 120 12.85 -12.79 4.74
C ALA A 120 11.89 -13.94 5.10
N VAL A 121 10.68 -13.96 4.50
CA VAL A 121 9.66 -15.00 4.81
C VAL A 121 9.81 -16.23 3.92
N VAL A 122 10.12 -16.04 2.61
CA VAL A 122 10.03 -17.13 1.62
C VAL A 122 11.36 -17.49 0.94
N ASP A 123 12.36 -16.61 0.95
CA ASP A 123 13.62 -16.85 0.25
C ASP A 123 14.58 -17.68 1.11
N GLN A 124 14.68 -18.95 0.80
CA GLN A 124 15.63 -19.88 1.44
C GLN A 124 16.98 -19.91 0.69
N THR A 125 17.06 -19.30 -0.48
CA THR A 125 18.20 -19.42 -1.39
C THR A 125 19.14 -18.21 -1.37
N GLY A 126 18.68 -17.08 -0.85
CA GLY A 126 19.39 -15.78 -0.94
C GLY A 126 19.39 -15.19 -2.33
N LEU A 127 18.39 -15.56 -3.16
CA LEU A 127 18.28 -15.10 -4.54
C LEU A 127 18.02 -13.60 -4.63
N LEU A 128 17.11 -13.09 -3.82
CA LEU A 128 16.72 -11.68 -3.82
C LEU A 128 17.59 -10.85 -2.86
N VAL A 129 17.93 -11.41 -1.72
CA VAL A 129 18.70 -10.72 -0.68
C VAL A 129 20.01 -11.50 -0.44
N PRO A 130 21.16 -10.92 -0.79
CA PRO A 130 22.45 -11.58 -0.60
C PRO A 130 22.69 -11.99 0.85
N GLN A 131 23.21 -13.19 1.04
CA GLN A 131 23.63 -13.68 2.36
C GLN A 131 25.00 -13.08 2.78
N ASP A 132 25.82 -12.68 1.81
CA ASP A 132 27.09 -12.01 2.06
C ASP A 132 26.86 -10.60 2.62
N PRO A 133 27.41 -10.27 3.81
CA PRO A 133 27.19 -8.98 4.45
C PRO A 133 27.70 -7.78 3.63
N GLN A 134 28.78 -7.94 2.85
CA GLN A 134 29.32 -6.86 2.05
C GLN A 134 28.43 -6.57 0.85
N LEU A 135 27.95 -7.62 0.18
CA LEU A 135 26.99 -7.47 -0.92
C LEU A 135 25.67 -6.90 -0.40
N ARG A 136 25.25 -7.31 0.80
CA ARG A 136 24.06 -6.75 1.46
C ARG A 136 24.19 -5.25 1.69
N GLN A 137 25.32 -4.81 2.22
CA GLN A 137 25.58 -3.38 2.43
C GLN A 137 25.55 -2.57 1.12
N VAL A 138 26.10 -3.11 0.04
CA VAL A 138 26.04 -2.48 -1.30
C VAL A 138 24.59 -2.39 -1.78
N MET A 139 23.82 -3.47 -1.65
CA MET A 139 22.42 -3.49 -2.01
C MET A 139 21.62 -2.43 -1.23
N ASP A 140 21.79 -2.39 0.08
CA ASP A 140 21.06 -1.43 0.94
C ASP A 140 21.41 0.02 0.58
N ALA A 141 22.68 0.30 0.24
CA ALA A 141 23.11 1.62 -0.22
C ALA A 141 22.43 2.03 -1.54
N TRP A 142 22.23 1.09 -2.47
CA TRP A 142 21.49 1.35 -3.72
C TRP A 142 19.99 1.52 -3.48
N VAL A 143 19.40 0.67 -2.64
CA VAL A 143 17.98 0.79 -2.25
C VAL A 143 17.72 2.15 -1.64
N TYR A 144 18.57 2.59 -0.71
CA TYR A 144 18.47 3.91 -0.10
C TYR A 144 18.50 5.05 -1.13
N LYS A 145 19.50 5.02 -2.04
CA LYS A 145 19.62 6.05 -3.09
C LYS A 145 18.41 6.11 -4.02
N THR A 146 17.81 4.97 -4.34
CA THR A 146 16.68 4.88 -5.28
C THR A 146 15.32 5.08 -4.63
N SER A 147 15.25 5.07 -3.30
CA SER A 147 14.00 5.27 -2.53
C SER A 147 13.78 6.72 -2.07
N LEU A 148 14.72 7.62 -2.35
CA LEU A 148 14.64 9.04 -1.99
C LEU A 148 13.84 9.91 -2.99
N LEU A 149 13.13 9.31 -3.93
CA LEU A 149 12.35 10.02 -4.95
C LEU A 149 10.89 10.18 -4.54
#